data_130adecbf3938fe967a3fa620b3ffd5f
#
_entry.id   130adecbf3938fe967a3fa620b3ffd5f
#
_cell.length_a   1.000
_cell.length_b   1.000
_cell.length_c   1.000
_cell.angle_alpha   90.00
_cell.angle_beta   90.00
_cell.angle_gamma   90.00
#
_symmetry.space_group_name_H-M   'P 1'
#
loop_
_entity.id
_entity.type
_entity.pdbx_description
1 polymer ?
#
loop_
_entity_poly.entity_id
_entity_poly.type
_entity_poly.pdbx_seq_one_letter_code
_entity_poly.pdbx_strand_id
1 'polypeptide(L)'
;METDPKEPSAIVWLNTELFGPLPLPADPALRTDTEAILARARALASRSKATETHRSYLTSWEQWCAFCKLMGYQPLGGDATAVGMFLAHLSLTKSLATARTRLAAVATAHRIAGVALDTKAGPIANVLEGFKREQGIKPLKQATPLLVEVLKRLLGIYTKDTPANRRDKALLLIGFASALRRSEIVALDVEDVESVPQGVVLRLLRSKTDQQGKGELIAIHRGTDSEFCAVTALERWIEVRGRKPGPLFTRLHKGGRMTGERLRPQAVALVLKRAALASGLNSGSFSGHSLRAGLATSAALAGADLKDIMAQTRHRSHDIALRYIRRAEIWKDNVTKLLFSPPAIDEPHG
;
A
#
# COMPACT_ATOMS: atom_id res chain seq x y z
N MET A 1 10.27 33.37 -35.75
CA MET A 1 9.47 33.26 -34.49
C MET A 1 9.09 31.78 -34.38
N GLU A 2 10.05 30.98 -33.90
CA GLU A 2 9.92 29.51 -33.76
C GLU A 2 9.01 29.24 -32.58
N THR A 3 7.94 28.51 -32.85
CA THR A 3 7.00 28.04 -31.84
C THR A 3 7.70 26.98 -31.00
N ASP A 4 7.90 27.31 -29.71
CA ASP A 4 8.36 26.43 -28.66
C ASP A 4 7.56 25.09 -28.71
N PRO A 5 8.20 23.90 -28.80
CA PRO A 5 7.50 22.65 -28.80
C PRO A 5 6.82 22.55 -27.45
N LYS A 6 5.48 22.60 -27.44
CA LYS A 6 4.64 22.46 -26.27
C LYS A 6 5.18 21.30 -25.39
N GLU A 7 5.64 21.64 -24.19
CA GLU A 7 5.88 20.65 -23.14
C GLU A 7 4.67 19.72 -23.12
N PRO A 8 4.85 18.40 -23.23
CA PRO A 8 3.73 17.49 -23.09
C PRO A 8 3.19 17.68 -21.69
N SER A 9 2.11 18.45 -21.59
CA SER A 9 1.46 18.74 -20.33
C SER A 9 1.11 17.42 -19.64
N ALA A 10 1.18 17.39 -18.32
CA ALA A 10 0.80 16.24 -17.47
C ALA A 10 -0.58 15.62 -17.81
N ILE A 11 -1.34 16.29 -18.65
CA ILE A 11 -2.68 15.96 -19.17
C ILE A 11 -2.68 14.80 -20.17
N VAL A 12 -1.57 14.49 -20.85
CA VAL A 12 -1.45 13.36 -21.80
C VAL A 12 -1.77 12.02 -21.13
N TRP A 13 -1.58 11.90 -19.82
CA TRP A 13 -1.92 10.70 -19.06
C TRP A 13 -3.40 10.59 -18.71
N LEU A 14 -4.13 11.69 -18.79
CA LEU A 14 -5.43 11.80 -18.16
C LEU A 14 -6.61 11.72 -19.10
N ASN A 15 -6.52 11.63 -20.41
CA ASN A 15 -7.78 11.35 -21.10
C ASN A 15 -7.98 11.73 -22.56
N THR A 16 -7.21 12.61 -23.20
CA THR A 16 -7.75 13.16 -24.44
C THR A 16 -7.15 12.61 -25.73
N GLU A 17 -5.96 12.01 -25.67
CA GLU A 17 -5.25 11.60 -26.89
C GLU A 17 -5.21 10.09 -27.15
N LEU A 18 -5.73 9.25 -26.21
CA LEU A 18 -5.76 7.78 -26.36
C LEU A 18 -6.53 7.31 -27.61
N PHE A 19 -7.46 8.14 -28.09
CA PHE A 19 -8.31 7.79 -29.23
C PHE A 19 -8.06 8.67 -30.47
N GLY A 20 -7.13 9.63 -30.37
CA GLY A 20 -6.83 10.54 -31.47
C GLY A 20 -8.02 11.35 -32.01
N PRO A 21 -7.86 12.10 -33.07
CA PRO A 21 -8.98 12.72 -33.79
C PRO A 21 -9.73 11.63 -34.55
N LEU A 22 -10.94 11.30 -34.10
CA LEU A 22 -11.83 10.41 -34.85
C LEU A 22 -12.61 11.21 -35.89
N PRO A 23 -12.71 10.72 -37.14
CA PRO A 23 -13.60 11.31 -38.12
C PRO A 23 -15.05 11.13 -37.59
N LEU A 24 -15.75 12.25 -37.38
CA LEU A 24 -17.14 12.23 -36.96
C LEU A 24 -18.04 11.99 -38.18
N PRO A 25 -19.11 11.18 -38.03
CA PRO A 25 -20.10 11.00 -39.09
C PRO A 25 -20.72 12.31 -39.56
N ALA A 26 -21.07 12.40 -40.84
CA ALA A 26 -21.74 13.57 -41.40
C ALA A 26 -23.19 13.71 -40.88
N ASP A 27 -23.84 12.58 -40.57
CA ASP A 27 -25.19 12.53 -39.99
C ASP A 27 -25.17 13.04 -38.55
N PRO A 28 -25.97 14.08 -38.19
CA PRO A 28 -26.04 14.66 -36.87
C PRO A 28 -26.43 13.68 -35.76
N ALA A 29 -27.34 12.75 -36.04
CA ALA A 29 -27.76 11.76 -35.04
C ALA A 29 -26.61 10.77 -34.73
N LEU A 30 -25.97 10.22 -35.76
CA LEU A 30 -24.82 9.34 -35.63
C LEU A 30 -23.62 10.05 -35.00
N ARG A 31 -23.46 11.36 -35.23
CA ARG A 31 -22.43 12.19 -34.60
C ARG A 31 -22.63 12.26 -33.09
N THR A 32 -23.85 12.52 -32.63
CA THR A 32 -24.18 12.58 -31.21
C THR A 32 -23.93 11.26 -30.51
N ASP A 33 -24.31 10.14 -31.13
CA ASP A 33 -24.06 8.81 -30.60
C ASP A 33 -22.55 8.50 -30.55
N THR A 34 -21.81 8.87 -31.59
CA THR A 34 -20.35 8.67 -31.65
C THR A 34 -19.64 9.48 -30.57
N GLU A 35 -20.06 10.72 -30.33
CA GLU A 35 -19.50 11.58 -29.26
C GLU A 35 -19.80 10.99 -27.88
N ALA A 36 -21.01 10.48 -27.63
CA ALA A 36 -21.39 9.83 -26.40
C ALA A 36 -20.58 8.53 -26.15
N ILE A 37 -20.40 7.72 -27.18
CA ILE A 37 -19.58 6.50 -27.14
C ILE A 37 -18.12 6.86 -26.87
N LEU A 38 -17.58 7.88 -27.53
CA LEU A 38 -16.20 8.36 -27.32
C LEU A 38 -16.00 8.89 -25.89
N ALA A 39 -16.96 9.66 -25.38
CA ALA A 39 -16.94 10.13 -24.00
C ALA A 39 -16.94 8.94 -23.01
N ARG A 40 -17.76 7.93 -23.28
CA ARG A 40 -17.79 6.70 -22.47
C ARG A 40 -16.48 5.93 -22.54
N ALA A 41 -15.91 5.78 -23.73
CA ALA A 41 -14.62 5.12 -23.92
C ALA A 41 -13.49 5.82 -23.16
N ARG A 42 -13.44 7.16 -23.22
CA ARG A 42 -12.50 7.98 -22.45
C ARG A 42 -12.68 7.80 -20.94
N ALA A 43 -13.95 7.79 -20.47
CA ALA A 43 -14.27 7.56 -19.07
C ALA A 43 -13.86 6.16 -18.58
N LEU A 44 -14.01 5.14 -19.42
CA LEU A 44 -13.55 3.78 -19.11
C LEU A 44 -12.01 3.69 -19.11
N ALA A 45 -11.35 4.29 -20.09
CA ALA A 45 -9.90 4.34 -20.19
C ALA A 45 -9.27 5.04 -18.97
N SER A 46 -9.87 6.13 -18.50
CA SER A 46 -9.41 6.84 -17.30
C SER A 46 -9.50 5.99 -16.02
N ARG A 47 -10.39 5.02 -15.99
CA ARG A 47 -10.56 4.06 -14.89
C ARG A 47 -9.72 2.79 -15.05
N SER A 48 -8.95 2.64 -16.15
CA SER A 48 -8.16 1.45 -16.43
C SER A 48 -7.05 1.19 -15.41
N LYS A 49 -6.62 2.23 -14.68
CA LYS A 49 -5.64 2.13 -13.59
C LYS A 49 -6.17 2.82 -12.34
N ALA A 50 -5.75 2.31 -11.17
CA ALA A 50 -6.07 2.94 -9.89
C ALA A 50 -5.49 4.37 -9.82
N THR A 51 -6.21 5.29 -9.19
CA THR A 51 -5.84 6.71 -9.02
C THR A 51 -4.41 6.90 -8.47
N GLU A 52 -3.98 6.03 -7.55
CA GLU A 52 -2.63 6.08 -6.99
C GLU A 52 -1.56 5.66 -8.02
N THR A 53 -1.90 4.76 -8.94
CA THR A 53 -1.02 4.38 -10.06
C THR A 53 -0.87 5.56 -11.03
N HIS A 54 -1.95 6.26 -11.34
CA HIS A 54 -1.90 7.48 -12.15
C HIS A 54 -1.01 8.54 -11.51
N ARG A 55 -1.20 8.84 -10.21
CA ARG A 55 -0.36 9.80 -9.48
C ARG A 55 1.12 9.40 -9.49
N SER A 56 1.40 8.12 -9.26
CA SER A 56 2.78 7.60 -9.29
C SER A 56 3.41 7.73 -10.68
N TYR A 57 2.62 7.51 -11.73
CA TYR A 57 3.10 7.63 -13.10
C TYR A 57 3.34 9.10 -13.47
N LEU A 58 2.45 10.03 -13.09
CA LEU A 58 2.65 11.46 -13.26
C LEU A 58 3.98 11.93 -12.65
N THR A 59 4.18 11.64 -11.36
CA THR A 59 5.44 11.99 -10.69
C THR A 59 6.65 11.34 -11.35
N SER A 60 6.50 10.12 -11.87
CA SER A 60 7.58 9.42 -12.57
C SER A 60 7.91 10.08 -13.91
N TRP A 61 6.89 10.51 -14.63
CA TRP A 61 7.02 11.23 -15.90
C TRP A 61 7.66 12.61 -15.71
N GLU A 62 7.21 13.39 -14.74
CA GLU A 62 7.80 14.68 -14.40
C GLU A 62 9.30 14.56 -14.11
N GLN A 63 9.72 13.53 -13.37
CA GLN A 63 11.14 13.28 -13.10
C GLN A 63 11.91 12.88 -14.35
N TRP A 64 11.29 12.10 -15.26
CA TRP A 64 11.89 11.77 -16.55
C TRP A 64 12.06 13.03 -17.42
N CYS A 65 11.03 13.87 -17.55
CA CYS A 65 11.11 15.12 -18.29
C CYS A 65 12.19 16.05 -17.72
N ALA A 66 12.28 16.18 -16.39
CA ALA A 66 13.32 16.98 -15.75
C ALA A 66 14.73 16.44 -16.05
N PHE A 67 14.91 15.12 -16.05
CA PHE A 67 16.18 14.49 -16.44
C PHE A 67 16.50 14.74 -17.93
N CYS A 68 15.54 14.56 -18.82
CA CYS A 68 15.71 14.85 -20.24
C CYS A 68 16.11 16.29 -20.48
N LYS A 69 15.45 17.25 -19.85
CA LYS A 69 15.77 18.68 -19.95
C LYS A 69 17.20 18.96 -19.48
N LEU A 70 17.64 18.36 -18.38
CA LEU A 70 18.99 18.51 -17.86
C LEU A 70 20.05 17.93 -18.81
N MET A 71 19.76 16.81 -19.46
CA MET A 71 20.71 16.07 -20.28
C MET A 71 20.60 16.36 -21.79
N GLY A 72 19.64 17.22 -22.21
CA GLY A 72 19.43 17.55 -23.61
C GLY A 72 18.71 16.47 -24.43
N TYR A 73 17.98 15.53 -23.77
CA TYR A 73 17.22 14.49 -24.44
C TYR A 73 15.78 14.91 -24.73
N GLN A 74 15.16 14.28 -25.74
CA GLN A 74 13.74 14.43 -26.00
C GLN A 74 12.94 13.45 -25.14
N PRO A 75 11.95 13.90 -24.33
CA PRO A 75 11.19 13.01 -23.46
C PRO A 75 10.44 11.89 -24.19
N LEU A 76 10.00 12.11 -25.42
CA LEU A 76 9.35 11.13 -26.30
C LEU A 76 10.25 10.73 -27.49
N GLY A 77 11.55 10.75 -27.33
CA GLY A 77 12.49 10.40 -28.39
C GLY A 77 12.64 8.90 -28.69
N GLY A 78 12.09 8.01 -27.85
CA GLY A 78 12.24 6.56 -28.02
C GLY A 78 13.66 6.03 -27.78
N ASP A 79 14.57 6.87 -27.24
CA ASP A 79 15.98 6.54 -27.07
C ASP A 79 16.21 5.64 -25.84
N ALA A 80 16.52 4.37 -26.09
CA ALA A 80 16.84 3.40 -25.05
C ALA A 80 18.10 3.75 -24.24
N THR A 81 19.07 4.46 -24.84
CA THR A 81 20.28 4.90 -24.15
C THR A 81 19.97 6.00 -23.15
N ALA A 82 19.16 6.99 -23.51
CA ALA A 82 18.70 8.02 -22.62
C ALA A 82 17.93 7.44 -21.41
N VAL A 83 17.06 6.44 -21.66
CA VAL A 83 16.33 5.73 -20.59
C VAL A 83 17.30 4.94 -19.72
N GLY A 84 18.29 4.27 -20.28
CA GLY A 84 19.35 3.56 -19.54
C GLY A 84 20.11 4.50 -18.62
N MET A 85 20.51 5.67 -19.11
CA MET A 85 21.18 6.72 -18.30
C MET A 85 20.28 7.24 -17.18
N PHE A 86 18.99 7.44 -17.43
CA PHE A 86 18.04 7.79 -16.38
C PHE A 86 17.95 6.73 -15.27
N LEU A 87 17.90 5.44 -15.64
CA LEU A 87 17.90 4.36 -14.67
C LEU A 87 19.21 4.30 -13.87
N ALA A 88 20.36 4.53 -14.50
CA ALA A 88 21.64 4.66 -13.82
C ALA A 88 21.66 5.86 -12.86
N HIS A 89 21.15 7.02 -13.28
CA HIS A 89 20.99 8.18 -12.38
C HIS A 89 20.10 7.85 -11.16
N LEU A 90 19.01 7.12 -11.37
CA LEU A 90 18.14 6.69 -10.26
C LEU A 90 18.83 5.72 -9.29
N SER A 91 19.78 4.89 -9.76
CA SER A 91 20.48 3.93 -8.91
C SER A 91 21.26 4.58 -7.77
N LEU A 92 21.68 5.82 -7.94
CA LEU A 92 22.41 6.59 -6.93
C LEU A 92 21.58 6.87 -5.66
N THR A 93 20.26 6.96 -5.78
CA THR A 93 19.40 7.42 -4.67
C THR A 93 18.11 6.64 -4.46
N LYS A 94 17.72 5.80 -5.41
CA LYS A 94 16.44 5.09 -5.40
C LYS A 94 16.64 3.57 -5.36
N SER A 95 15.57 2.85 -5.06
CA SER A 95 15.56 1.39 -5.12
C SER A 95 15.31 0.90 -6.55
N LEU A 96 15.75 -0.32 -6.85
CA LEU A 96 15.44 -1.01 -8.11
C LEU A 96 13.92 -1.07 -8.38
N ALA A 97 13.10 -1.30 -7.34
CA ALA A 97 11.64 -1.30 -7.48
C ALA A 97 11.11 0.07 -7.93
N THR A 98 11.69 1.15 -7.42
CA THR A 98 11.34 2.52 -7.84
C THR A 98 11.77 2.76 -9.28
N ALA A 99 12.97 2.36 -9.68
CA ALA A 99 13.45 2.50 -11.05
C ALA A 99 12.57 1.74 -12.05
N ARG A 100 12.15 0.52 -11.72
CA ARG A 100 11.20 -0.26 -12.54
C ARG A 100 9.84 0.42 -12.68
N THR A 101 9.33 1.04 -11.62
CA THR A 101 8.08 1.81 -11.67
C THR A 101 8.22 3.01 -12.61
N ARG A 102 9.36 3.71 -12.58
CA ARG A 102 9.63 4.83 -13.48
C ARG A 102 9.78 4.40 -14.92
N LEU A 103 10.50 3.31 -15.18
CA LEU A 103 10.58 2.73 -16.51
C LEU A 103 9.18 2.38 -17.05
N ALA A 104 8.33 1.75 -16.23
CA ALA A 104 6.96 1.42 -16.64
C ALA A 104 6.12 2.68 -16.97
N ALA A 105 6.34 3.78 -16.26
CA ALA A 105 5.70 5.05 -16.56
C ALA A 105 6.19 5.63 -17.90
N VAL A 106 7.51 5.68 -18.12
CA VAL A 106 8.13 6.15 -19.37
C VAL A 106 7.65 5.30 -20.55
N ALA A 107 7.70 3.98 -20.43
CA ALA A 107 7.22 3.06 -21.48
C ALA A 107 5.73 3.23 -21.78
N THR A 108 4.92 3.50 -20.74
CA THR A 108 3.49 3.77 -20.93
C THR A 108 3.26 5.09 -21.68
N ALA A 109 4.06 6.14 -21.39
CA ALA A 109 3.99 7.41 -22.11
C ALA A 109 4.30 7.23 -23.60
N HIS A 110 5.40 6.60 -23.91
CA HIS A 110 5.80 6.34 -25.29
C HIS A 110 4.73 5.56 -26.05
N ARG A 111 4.18 4.52 -25.43
CA ARG A 111 3.09 3.74 -26.03
C ARG A 111 1.84 4.57 -26.32
N ILE A 112 1.44 5.47 -25.40
CA ILE A 112 0.29 6.36 -25.59
C ILE A 112 0.55 7.36 -26.69
N ALA A 113 1.78 7.89 -26.77
CA ALA A 113 2.21 8.82 -27.81
C ALA A 113 2.47 8.15 -29.19
N GLY A 114 2.32 6.83 -29.31
CA GLY A 114 2.61 6.09 -30.53
C GLY A 114 4.11 6.02 -30.86
N VAL A 115 4.99 6.32 -29.90
CA VAL A 115 6.44 6.30 -30.07
C VAL A 115 7.00 4.94 -29.62
N ALA A 116 7.76 4.28 -30.47
CA ALA A 116 8.39 3.02 -30.14
C ALA A 116 9.49 3.24 -29.09
N LEU A 117 9.46 2.42 -28.00
CA LEU A 117 10.53 2.33 -27.02
C LEU A 117 10.73 0.85 -26.69
N ASP A 118 11.90 0.31 -27.08
CA ASP A 118 12.26 -1.06 -26.69
C ASP A 118 12.83 -1.09 -25.25
N THR A 119 11.99 -1.46 -24.31
CA THR A 119 12.38 -1.59 -22.89
C THR A 119 13.29 -2.80 -22.61
N LYS A 120 13.50 -3.68 -23.59
CA LYS A 120 14.42 -4.83 -23.52
C LYS A 120 15.77 -4.54 -24.16
N ALA A 121 15.94 -3.39 -24.81
CA ALA A 121 17.21 -2.98 -25.41
C ALA A 121 18.35 -3.02 -24.39
N GLY A 122 19.56 -3.35 -24.88
CA GLY A 122 20.75 -3.54 -24.05
C GLY A 122 21.01 -2.44 -23.01
N PRO A 123 20.94 -1.15 -23.39
CA PRO A 123 21.17 -0.04 -22.43
C PRO A 123 20.23 -0.08 -21.22
N ILE A 124 18.96 -0.45 -21.42
CA ILE A 124 17.98 -0.56 -20.33
C ILE A 124 18.16 -1.87 -19.55
N ALA A 125 18.24 -3.00 -20.25
CA ALA A 125 18.31 -4.32 -19.66
C ALA A 125 19.58 -4.51 -18.81
N ASN A 126 20.74 -4.14 -19.35
CA ASN A 126 22.03 -4.29 -18.67
C ASN A 126 22.15 -3.36 -17.45
N VAL A 127 21.66 -2.12 -17.55
CA VAL A 127 21.64 -1.20 -16.39
C VAL A 127 20.76 -1.74 -15.28
N LEU A 128 19.57 -2.26 -15.59
CA LEU A 128 18.69 -2.86 -14.57
C LEU A 128 19.29 -4.10 -13.94
N GLU A 129 20.00 -4.94 -14.71
CA GLU A 129 20.66 -6.13 -14.16
C GLU A 129 21.88 -5.74 -13.31
N GLY A 130 22.68 -4.75 -13.74
CA GLY A 130 23.76 -4.17 -12.94
C GLY A 130 23.25 -3.57 -11.64
N PHE A 131 22.17 -2.78 -11.70
CA PHE A 131 21.51 -2.20 -10.56
C PHE A 131 21.03 -3.28 -9.55
N LYS A 132 20.46 -4.39 -10.07
CA LYS A 132 20.03 -5.52 -9.25
C LYS A 132 21.21 -6.20 -8.55
N ARG A 133 22.35 -6.34 -9.22
CA ARG A 133 23.56 -6.95 -8.64
C ARG A 133 24.19 -6.05 -7.57
N GLU A 134 24.24 -4.76 -7.81
CA GLU A 134 24.84 -3.77 -6.88
C GLU A 134 23.98 -3.61 -5.61
N GLN A 135 22.71 -3.36 -5.73
CA GLN A 135 21.84 -3.09 -4.57
C GLN A 135 21.13 -4.33 -4.01
N GLY A 136 21.13 -5.44 -4.73
CA GLY A 136 20.33 -6.60 -4.43
C GLY A 136 18.83 -6.34 -4.65
N ILE A 137 18.01 -7.34 -4.32
CA ILE A 137 16.54 -7.27 -4.49
C ILE A 137 15.86 -6.67 -3.24
N LYS A 138 16.61 -6.49 -2.15
CA LYS A 138 16.05 -6.04 -0.87
C LYS A 138 15.64 -4.57 -0.95
N PRO A 139 14.45 -4.19 -0.44
CA PRO A 139 14.08 -2.80 -0.29
C PRO A 139 15.08 -2.07 0.61
N LEU A 140 15.51 -0.86 0.23
CA LEU A 140 16.40 -0.01 1.02
C LEU A 140 15.87 0.26 2.44
N LYS A 141 14.56 0.29 2.63
CA LYS A 141 13.88 0.39 3.92
C LYS A 141 12.72 -0.59 3.95
N GLN A 142 12.87 -1.68 4.67
CA GLN A 142 11.76 -2.57 4.98
C GLN A 142 11.14 -2.12 6.31
N ALA A 143 9.82 -1.91 6.33
CA ALA A 143 9.10 -1.57 7.56
C ALA A 143 9.26 -2.72 8.58
N THR A 144 9.62 -2.36 9.81
CA THR A 144 9.70 -3.33 10.91
C THR A 144 8.30 -3.87 11.20
N PRO A 145 8.11 -5.21 11.29
CA PRO A 145 6.84 -5.78 11.75
C PRO A 145 6.50 -5.28 13.15
N LEU A 146 5.27 -4.86 13.35
CA LEU A 146 4.78 -4.45 14.66
C LEU A 146 4.29 -5.69 15.42
N LEU A 147 5.17 -6.34 16.16
CA LEU A 147 4.82 -7.54 16.93
C LEU A 147 3.83 -7.22 18.06
N VAL A 148 3.13 -8.24 18.56
CA VAL A 148 2.10 -8.13 19.62
C VAL A 148 2.61 -7.36 20.83
N GLU A 149 3.81 -7.69 21.33
CA GLU A 149 4.37 -7.05 22.53
C GLU A 149 4.68 -5.56 22.29
N VAL A 150 5.15 -5.22 21.10
CA VAL A 150 5.38 -3.83 20.72
C VAL A 150 4.04 -3.09 20.57
N LEU A 151 3.04 -3.74 19.97
CA LEU A 151 1.69 -3.16 19.84
C LEU A 151 1.09 -2.88 21.23
N LYS A 152 1.16 -3.82 22.18
CA LYS A 152 0.71 -3.62 23.57
C LYS A 152 1.38 -2.40 24.20
N ARG A 153 2.70 -2.28 24.06
CA ARG A 153 3.45 -1.11 24.54
C ARG A 153 2.96 0.20 23.92
N LEU A 154 2.69 0.21 22.59
CA LEU A 154 2.15 1.39 21.90
C LEU A 154 0.75 1.77 22.39
N LEU A 155 -0.08 0.78 22.71
CA LEU A 155 -1.44 1.04 23.20
C LEU A 155 -1.46 1.60 24.63
N GLY A 156 -0.44 1.32 25.43
CA GLY A 156 -0.27 1.84 26.80
C GLY A 156 -0.20 3.36 26.90
N ILE A 157 0.09 4.08 25.80
CA ILE A 157 0.08 5.57 25.81
C ILE A 157 -1.33 6.18 25.84
N TYR A 158 -2.35 5.39 25.44
CA TYR A 158 -3.74 5.86 25.35
C TYR A 158 -4.47 5.74 26.71
N THR A 159 -3.94 6.40 27.72
CA THR A 159 -4.46 6.33 29.10
C THR A 159 -5.68 7.23 29.32
N LYS A 160 -5.84 8.30 28.53
CA LYS A 160 -6.96 9.24 28.65
C LYS A 160 -8.13 8.78 27.77
N ASP A 161 -9.34 8.84 28.32
CA ASP A 161 -10.57 8.51 27.58
C ASP A 161 -11.05 9.70 26.76
N THR A 162 -10.38 9.94 25.62
CA THR A 162 -10.72 11.01 24.67
C THR A 162 -11.16 10.41 23.32
N PRO A 163 -11.99 11.10 22.53
CA PRO A 163 -12.38 10.65 21.19
C PRO A 163 -11.17 10.33 20.32
N ALA A 164 -10.09 11.10 20.39
CA ALA A 164 -8.87 10.88 19.64
C ALA A 164 -8.18 9.57 20.05
N ASN A 165 -8.08 9.29 21.36
CA ASN A 165 -7.46 8.08 21.86
C ASN A 165 -8.29 6.84 21.55
N ARG A 166 -9.63 6.91 21.70
CA ARG A 166 -10.53 5.81 21.31
C ARG A 166 -10.39 5.49 19.84
N ARG A 167 -10.40 6.52 18.97
CA ARG A 167 -10.20 6.34 17.51
C ARG A 167 -8.85 5.72 17.20
N ASP A 168 -7.76 6.28 17.73
CA ASP A 168 -6.41 5.87 17.39
C ASP A 168 -6.11 4.45 17.91
N LYS A 169 -6.61 4.10 19.11
CA LYS A 169 -6.54 2.74 19.68
C LYS A 169 -7.30 1.73 18.79
N ALA A 170 -8.56 2.04 18.42
CA ALA A 170 -9.36 1.21 17.53
C ALA A 170 -8.70 1.06 16.14
N LEU A 171 -8.18 2.14 15.56
CA LEU A 171 -7.50 2.13 14.27
C LEU A 171 -6.27 1.23 14.26
N LEU A 172 -5.44 1.25 15.31
CA LEU A 172 -4.25 0.42 15.43
C LEU A 172 -4.61 -1.04 15.63
N LEU A 173 -5.57 -1.35 16.52
CA LEU A 173 -6.00 -2.73 16.79
C LEU A 173 -6.73 -3.36 15.60
N ILE A 174 -7.68 -2.64 14.98
CA ILE A 174 -8.34 -3.11 13.76
C ILE A 174 -7.34 -3.28 12.62
N GLY A 175 -6.44 -2.30 12.41
CA GLY A 175 -5.43 -2.40 11.37
C GLY A 175 -4.47 -3.58 11.56
N PHE A 176 -4.16 -3.93 12.80
CA PHE A 176 -3.37 -5.10 13.14
C PHE A 176 -4.18 -6.39 12.92
N ALA A 177 -5.32 -6.55 13.59
CA ALA A 177 -6.10 -7.78 13.60
C ALA A 177 -6.66 -8.17 12.22
N SER A 178 -7.05 -7.19 11.41
CA SER A 178 -7.54 -7.41 10.04
C SER A 178 -6.45 -7.52 9.00
N ALA A 179 -5.20 -7.18 9.32
CA ALA A 179 -4.09 -7.03 8.37
C ALA A 179 -4.43 -6.15 7.15
N LEU A 180 -5.36 -5.22 7.27
CA LEU A 180 -5.76 -4.31 6.22
C LEU A 180 -4.63 -3.39 5.76
N ARG A 181 -4.61 -3.06 4.48
CA ARG A 181 -3.76 -1.98 3.98
C ARG A 181 -4.29 -0.63 4.51
N ARG A 182 -3.41 0.34 4.73
CA ARG A 182 -3.80 1.67 5.25
C ARG A 182 -4.95 2.33 4.47
N SER A 183 -5.00 2.11 3.14
CA SER A 183 -6.10 2.61 2.30
C SER A 183 -7.40 1.86 2.53
N GLU A 184 -7.34 0.58 2.83
CA GLU A 184 -8.49 -0.26 3.14
C GLU A 184 -9.05 0.07 4.52
N ILE A 185 -8.19 0.29 5.54
CA ILE A 185 -8.61 0.71 6.89
C ILE A 185 -9.45 1.99 6.84
N VAL A 186 -8.96 3.00 6.13
CA VAL A 186 -9.68 4.29 6.08
C VAL A 186 -10.86 4.27 5.12
N ALA A 187 -10.94 3.29 4.21
CA ALA A 187 -12.06 3.14 3.28
C ALA A 187 -13.30 2.54 3.95
N LEU A 188 -13.15 1.84 5.09
CA LEU A 188 -14.28 1.25 5.81
C LEU A 188 -15.31 2.32 6.19
N ASP A 189 -16.57 1.96 5.99
CA ASP A 189 -17.74 2.68 6.51
C ASP A 189 -18.33 1.93 7.71
N VAL A 190 -19.20 2.56 8.46
CA VAL A 190 -19.85 1.90 9.63
C VAL A 190 -20.69 0.71 9.17
N GLU A 191 -21.30 0.82 7.99
CA GLU A 191 -22.12 -0.22 7.38
C GLU A 191 -21.30 -1.45 6.93
N ASP A 192 -19.99 -1.32 6.85
CA ASP A 192 -19.08 -2.42 6.54
C ASP A 192 -18.73 -3.27 7.78
N VAL A 193 -19.23 -2.88 8.97
CA VAL A 193 -18.96 -3.54 10.24
C VAL A 193 -20.19 -4.30 10.70
N GLU A 194 -20.11 -5.61 10.70
CA GLU A 194 -21.13 -6.50 11.22
C GLU A 194 -20.68 -7.09 12.57
N SER A 195 -21.45 -6.82 13.64
CA SER A 195 -21.20 -7.41 14.95
C SER A 195 -21.85 -8.78 15.05
N VAL A 196 -21.07 -9.78 15.47
CA VAL A 196 -21.51 -11.16 15.67
C VAL A 196 -21.10 -11.63 17.09
N PRO A 197 -21.71 -12.70 17.64
CA PRO A 197 -21.35 -13.17 18.98
C PRO A 197 -19.86 -13.45 19.17
N GLN A 198 -19.18 -13.96 18.14
CA GLN A 198 -17.77 -14.29 18.16
C GLN A 198 -16.85 -13.09 18.05
N GLY A 199 -17.34 -11.94 17.56
CA GLY A 199 -16.54 -10.75 17.31
C GLY A 199 -17.13 -9.79 16.29
N VAL A 200 -16.34 -9.41 15.28
CA VAL A 200 -16.81 -8.57 14.17
C VAL A 200 -16.38 -9.12 12.82
N VAL A 201 -17.23 -8.93 11.82
CA VAL A 201 -16.91 -9.20 10.42
C VAL A 201 -16.82 -7.85 9.68
N LEU A 202 -15.70 -7.62 9.01
CA LEU A 202 -15.49 -6.45 8.17
C LEU A 202 -15.73 -6.83 6.71
N ARG A 203 -16.58 -6.07 6.02
CA ARG A 203 -16.87 -6.22 4.60
C ARG A 203 -16.01 -5.25 3.79
N LEU A 204 -15.16 -5.77 2.92
CA LEU A 204 -14.35 -4.97 2.01
C LEU A 204 -14.97 -4.99 0.62
N LEU A 205 -15.63 -3.90 0.23
CA LEU A 205 -16.28 -3.79 -1.07
C LEU A 205 -15.27 -3.69 -2.23
N ARG A 206 -14.07 -3.16 -1.99
CA ARG A 206 -12.98 -3.06 -2.98
C ARG A 206 -11.63 -3.16 -2.30
N SER A 207 -10.75 -4.03 -2.81
CA SER A 207 -9.36 -4.09 -2.38
C SER A 207 -8.41 -3.92 -3.58
N LYS A 208 -7.13 -3.65 -3.32
CA LYS A 208 -6.10 -3.59 -4.39
C LYS A 208 -6.02 -4.91 -5.18
N THR A 209 -6.41 -6.01 -4.56
CA THR A 209 -6.40 -7.36 -5.13
C THR A 209 -7.77 -7.79 -5.68
N ASP A 210 -8.85 -7.12 -5.29
CA ASP A 210 -10.21 -7.32 -5.79
C ASP A 210 -10.66 -6.09 -6.59
N GLN A 211 -10.16 -5.97 -7.81
CA GLN A 211 -10.58 -4.89 -8.72
C GLN A 211 -11.96 -5.15 -9.35
N GLN A 212 -12.45 -6.39 -9.26
CA GLN A 212 -13.77 -6.78 -9.78
C GLN A 212 -14.90 -6.51 -8.78
N GLY A 213 -14.56 -6.15 -7.53
CA GLY A 213 -15.56 -5.77 -6.52
C GLY A 213 -16.40 -6.96 -6.03
N LYS A 214 -15.84 -8.18 -6.00
CA LYS A 214 -16.52 -9.36 -5.43
C LYS A 214 -16.76 -9.24 -3.93
N GLY A 215 -16.02 -8.32 -3.28
CA GLY A 215 -16.02 -8.15 -1.84
C GLY A 215 -15.25 -9.28 -1.11
N GLU A 216 -14.65 -8.91 0.00
CA GLU A 216 -13.96 -9.88 0.88
C GLU A 216 -14.48 -9.67 2.30
N LEU A 217 -14.69 -10.76 3.03
CA LEU A 217 -15.07 -10.74 4.45
C LEU A 217 -13.85 -11.04 5.30
N ILE A 218 -13.65 -10.28 6.38
CA ILE A 218 -12.58 -10.49 7.35
C ILE A 218 -13.19 -10.60 8.72
N ALA A 219 -13.07 -11.77 9.33
CA ALA A 219 -13.48 -11.99 10.70
C ALA A 219 -12.37 -11.57 11.68
N ILE A 220 -12.75 -10.89 12.74
CA ILE A 220 -11.89 -10.54 13.88
C ILE A 220 -12.54 -11.08 15.14
N HIS A 221 -11.85 -12.01 15.79
CA HIS A 221 -12.33 -12.65 17.01
C HIS A 221 -12.25 -11.69 18.20
N ARG A 222 -13.23 -11.77 19.10
CA ARG A 222 -13.22 -11.04 20.37
C ARG A 222 -12.14 -11.62 21.28
N GLY A 223 -11.23 -10.78 21.73
CA GLY A 223 -10.19 -11.16 22.68
C GLY A 223 -10.74 -11.18 24.12
N THR A 224 -10.09 -11.93 24.98
CA THR A 224 -10.40 -11.99 26.43
C THR A 224 -9.90 -10.77 27.19
N ASP A 225 -8.77 -10.18 26.78
CA ASP A 225 -8.23 -8.95 27.34
C ASP A 225 -8.91 -7.74 26.67
N SER A 226 -9.81 -7.06 27.39
CA SER A 226 -10.58 -5.94 26.88
C SER A 226 -9.70 -4.74 26.45
N GLU A 227 -8.53 -4.57 27.07
CA GLU A 227 -7.60 -3.49 26.73
C GLU A 227 -6.81 -3.77 25.46
N PHE A 228 -6.66 -5.05 25.11
CA PHE A 228 -5.97 -5.49 23.90
C PHE A 228 -6.91 -6.13 22.87
N CYS A 229 -8.22 -5.94 23.01
CA CYS A 229 -9.24 -6.48 22.11
C CYS A 229 -9.61 -5.47 21.01
N ALA A 230 -9.42 -5.87 19.74
CA ALA A 230 -9.77 -5.05 18.59
C ALA A 230 -11.27 -4.78 18.50
N VAL A 231 -12.09 -5.77 18.86
CA VAL A 231 -13.57 -5.68 18.87
C VAL A 231 -14.01 -4.66 19.90
N THR A 232 -13.57 -4.79 21.15
CA THR A 232 -13.90 -3.85 22.24
C THR A 232 -13.44 -2.43 21.93
N ALA A 233 -12.24 -2.26 21.38
CA ALA A 233 -11.76 -0.94 20.99
C ALA A 233 -12.58 -0.31 19.86
N LEU A 234 -13.03 -1.11 18.90
CA LEU A 234 -13.91 -0.67 17.82
C LEU A 234 -15.28 -0.25 18.37
N GLU A 235 -15.88 -1.04 19.25
CA GLU A 235 -17.15 -0.72 19.89
C GLU A 235 -17.08 0.59 20.66
N ARG A 236 -16.05 0.78 21.53
CA ARG A 236 -15.80 2.02 22.25
C ARG A 236 -15.61 3.23 21.31
N TRP A 237 -15.03 3.02 20.13
CA TRP A 237 -14.92 4.08 19.12
C TRP A 237 -16.29 4.38 18.48
N ILE A 238 -17.06 3.35 18.10
CA ILE A 238 -18.39 3.52 17.48
C ILE A 238 -19.36 4.20 18.44
N GLU A 239 -19.28 3.97 19.76
CA GLU A 239 -20.07 4.68 20.75
C GLU A 239 -19.89 6.21 20.67
N VAL A 240 -18.65 6.66 20.51
CA VAL A 240 -18.33 8.10 20.39
C VAL A 240 -18.61 8.63 19.00
N ARG A 241 -18.27 7.85 17.96
CA ARG A 241 -18.47 8.23 16.57
C ARG A 241 -19.95 8.25 16.19
N GLY A 242 -20.75 7.40 16.81
CA GLY A 242 -22.15 7.14 16.46
C GLY A 242 -22.29 6.18 15.29
N ARG A 243 -23.49 5.59 15.17
CA ARG A 243 -23.82 4.55 14.18
C ARG A 243 -24.38 5.11 12.86
N LYS A 244 -24.38 6.43 12.65
CA LYS A 244 -24.81 7.03 11.39
C LYS A 244 -23.95 6.49 10.23
N PRO A 245 -24.55 6.24 9.05
CA PRO A 245 -23.83 5.83 7.84
C PRO A 245 -22.63 6.73 7.51
N GLY A 246 -21.64 6.14 6.88
CA GLY A 246 -20.44 6.84 6.40
C GLY A 246 -19.15 6.44 7.08
N PRO A 247 -18.04 7.22 6.93
CA PRO A 247 -16.69 6.79 7.26
C PRO A 247 -16.55 6.26 8.68
N LEU A 248 -16.03 5.04 8.84
CA LEU A 248 -15.76 4.45 10.15
C LEU A 248 -14.72 5.28 10.93
N PHE A 249 -13.63 5.65 10.27
CA PHE A 249 -12.58 6.46 10.87
C PHE A 249 -12.59 7.88 10.30
N THR A 250 -12.98 8.85 11.13
CA THR A 250 -13.14 10.25 10.76
C THR A 250 -12.00 11.13 11.29
N ARG A 251 -11.82 12.28 10.65
CA ARG A 251 -10.98 13.36 11.19
C ARG A 251 -11.63 13.97 12.41
N LEU A 252 -10.79 14.50 13.30
CA LEU A 252 -11.24 15.23 14.48
C LEU A 252 -10.65 16.66 14.48
N HIS A 253 -11.44 17.62 14.92
CA HIS A 253 -10.94 18.95 15.28
C HIS A 253 -10.04 18.88 16.53
N LYS A 254 -9.30 19.95 16.83
CA LYS A 254 -8.42 20.03 18.02
C LYS A 254 -9.15 19.72 19.32
N GLY A 255 -10.42 20.03 19.46
CA GLY A 255 -11.24 19.73 20.65
C GLY A 255 -11.86 18.33 20.68
N GLY A 256 -11.48 17.42 19.78
CA GLY A 256 -12.02 16.05 19.73
C GLY A 256 -13.39 15.93 19.01
N ARG A 257 -14.00 17.04 18.57
CA ARG A 257 -15.26 17.02 17.81
C ARG A 257 -15.03 16.44 16.43
N MET A 258 -15.92 15.57 15.96
CA MET A 258 -15.84 14.94 14.66
C MET A 258 -16.13 15.93 13.52
N THR A 259 -15.36 15.81 12.43
CA THR A 259 -15.59 16.60 11.22
C THR A 259 -16.57 15.93 10.25
N GLY A 260 -16.86 14.62 10.42
CA GLY A 260 -17.56 13.80 9.43
C GLY A 260 -16.70 13.38 8.24
N GLU A 261 -15.53 13.99 8.05
CA GLU A 261 -14.64 13.67 6.94
C GLU A 261 -13.82 12.40 7.20
N ARG A 262 -13.68 11.58 6.18
CA ARG A 262 -12.85 10.37 6.19
C ARG A 262 -11.38 10.68 6.48
N LEU A 263 -10.72 9.84 7.26
CA LEU A 263 -9.27 9.89 7.42
C LEU A 263 -8.56 9.63 6.08
N ARG A 264 -7.45 10.32 5.85
CA ARG A 264 -6.56 10.01 4.73
C ARG A 264 -5.68 8.80 5.05
N PRO A 265 -5.30 7.97 4.05
CA PRO A 265 -4.44 6.78 4.29
C PRO A 265 -3.13 7.08 5.03
N GLN A 266 -2.57 8.27 4.82
CA GLN A 266 -1.35 8.72 5.50
C GLN A 266 -1.54 8.87 7.01
N ALA A 267 -2.77 9.17 7.48
CA ALA A 267 -3.07 9.34 8.90
C ALA A 267 -2.81 8.05 9.70
N VAL A 268 -3.04 6.87 9.12
CA VAL A 268 -2.73 5.58 9.76
C VAL A 268 -1.25 5.49 10.15
N ALA A 269 -0.36 5.85 9.22
CA ALA A 269 1.08 5.84 9.49
C ALA A 269 1.47 6.92 10.51
N LEU A 270 0.80 8.08 10.50
CA LEU A 270 1.07 9.17 11.46
C LEU A 270 0.62 8.78 12.86
N VAL A 271 -0.54 8.13 13.03
CA VAL A 271 -1.01 7.60 14.32
C VAL A 271 0.01 6.60 14.87
N LEU A 272 0.42 5.62 14.05
CA LEU A 272 1.41 4.63 14.46
C LEU A 272 2.75 5.26 14.86
N LYS A 273 3.26 6.20 14.06
CA LYS A 273 4.52 6.88 14.34
C LYS A 273 4.47 7.73 15.61
N ARG A 274 3.36 8.43 15.87
CA ARG A 274 3.15 9.19 17.10
C ARG A 274 3.14 8.26 18.32
N ALA A 275 2.43 7.13 18.22
CA ALA A 275 2.40 6.12 19.27
C ALA A 275 3.81 5.55 19.53
N ALA A 276 4.56 5.24 18.50
CA ALA A 276 5.93 4.75 18.63
C ALA A 276 6.85 5.76 19.31
N LEU A 277 6.79 7.03 18.88
CA LEU A 277 7.58 8.10 19.49
C LEU A 277 7.22 8.30 20.97
N ALA A 278 5.93 8.34 21.30
CA ALA A 278 5.46 8.51 22.69
C ALA A 278 5.81 7.31 23.58
N SER A 279 6.02 6.11 22.99
CA SER A 279 6.50 4.91 23.70
C SER A 279 8.03 4.80 23.75
N GLY A 280 8.78 5.83 23.31
CA GLY A 280 10.25 5.81 23.28
C GLY A 280 10.85 4.91 22.21
N LEU A 281 10.11 4.61 21.14
CA LEU A 281 10.59 3.79 20.02
C LEU A 281 10.96 4.64 18.79
N ASN A 282 11.89 4.13 17.97
CA ASN A 282 12.23 4.79 16.71
C ASN A 282 11.05 4.79 15.74
N SER A 283 10.36 5.92 15.64
CA SER A 283 9.19 6.09 14.76
C SER A 283 9.51 5.90 13.27
N GLY A 284 10.76 6.08 12.86
CA GLY A 284 11.23 5.89 11.50
C GLY A 284 11.21 4.43 11.02
N SER A 285 11.23 3.48 11.96
CA SER A 285 11.17 2.04 11.69
C SER A 285 9.77 1.55 11.31
N PHE A 286 8.73 2.33 11.62
CA PHE A 286 7.34 1.92 11.42
C PHE A 286 6.65 2.66 10.28
N SER A 287 5.76 1.95 9.61
CA SER A 287 4.90 2.47 8.54
C SER A 287 3.51 1.81 8.63
N GLY A 288 2.55 2.28 7.83
CA GLY A 288 1.24 1.63 7.76
C GLY A 288 1.29 0.15 7.32
N HIS A 289 2.41 -0.31 6.77
CA HIS A 289 2.63 -1.73 6.45
C HIS A 289 3.08 -2.57 7.65
N SER A 290 3.58 -1.91 8.71
CA SER A 290 4.04 -2.58 9.95
C SER A 290 2.94 -3.32 10.69
N LEU A 291 1.68 -2.82 10.64
CA LEU A 291 0.51 -3.49 11.24
C LEU A 291 0.26 -4.86 10.58
N ARG A 292 0.16 -4.87 9.24
CA ARG A 292 -0.07 -6.08 8.45
C ARG A 292 1.10 -7.08 8.56
N ALA A 293 2.33 -6.57 8.48
CA ALA A 293 3.53 -7.38 8.67
C ALA A 293 3.58 -7.95 10.09
N GLY A 294 3.15 -7.15 11.07
CA GLY A 294 3.09 -7.52 12.47
C GLY A 294 2.15 -8.68 12.73
N LEU A 295 0.91 -8.62 12.23
CA LEU A 295 -0.01 -9.76 12.34
C LEU A 295 0.60 -11.03 11.72
N ALA A 296 1.07 -10.94 10.46
CA ALA A 296 1.61 -12.11 9.78
C ALA A 296 2.79 -12.75 10.54
N THR A 297 3.71 -11.92 11.05
CA THR A 297 4.86 -12.41 11.81
C THR A 297 4.45 -12.95 13.19
N SER A 298 3.54 -12.26 13.89
CA SER A 298 3.06 -12.71 15.21
C SER A 298 2.26 -14.01 15.12
N ALA A 299 1.44 -14.18 14.08
CA ALA A 299 0.70 -15.41 13.82
C ALA A 299 1.66 -16.57 13.53
N ALA A 300 2.70 -16.34 12.73
CA ALA A 300 3.74 -17.34 12.47
C ALA A 300 4.51 -17.73 13.75
N LEU A 301 4.86 -16.77 14.61
CA LEU A 301 5.48 -17.02 15.91
C LEU A 301 4.56 -17.82 16.86
N ALA A 302 3.24 -17.61 16.75
CA ALA A 302 2.24 -18.36 17.51
C ALA A 302 1.95 -19.75 16.92
N GLY A 303 2.60 -20.13 15.79
CA GLY A 303 2.45 -21.45 15.18
C GLY A 303 1.28 -21.57 14.19
N ALA A 304 0.70 -20.45 13.73
CA ALA A 304 -0.35 -20.49 12.72
C ALA A 304 0.20 -20.98 11.36
N ASP A 305 -0.60 -21.78 10.66
CA ASP A 305 -0.25 -22.28 9.33
C ASP A 305 -0.18 -21.18 8.28
N LEU A 306 0.66 -21.39 7.25
CA LEU A 306 0.80 -20.48 6.11
C LEU A 306 -0.54 -20.17 5.45
N LYS A 307 -1.41 -21.18 5.30
CA LYS A 307 -2.75 -21.05 4.72
C LYS A 307 -3.60 -20.05 5.49
N ASP A 308 -3.60 -20.14 6.82
CA ASP A 308 -4.42 -19.27 7.68
C ASP A 308 -3.87 -17.84 7.73
N ILE A 309 -2.53 -17.72 7.78
CA ILE A 309 -1.86 -16.41 7.65
C ILE A 309 -2.21 -15.77 6.31
N MET A 310 -2.17 -16.53 5.21
CA MET A 310 -2.52 -16.02 3.88
C MET A 310 -4.00 -15.65 3.77
N ALA A 311 -4.89 -16.43 4.36
CA ALA A 311 -6.33 -16.14 4.40
C ALA A 311 -6.57 -14.80 5.12
N GLN A 312 -6.07 -14.62 6.35
CA GLN A 312 -6.26 -13.40 7.12
C GLN A 312 -5.59 -12.19 6.48
N THR A 313 -4.37 -12.36 5.97
CA THR A 313 -3.62 -11.26 5.34
C THR A 313 -4.00 -11.03 3.89
N ARG A 314 -4.72 -11.96 3.23
CA ARG A 314 -5.10 -11.90 1.81
C ARG A 314 -3.89 -11.74 0.89
N HIS A 315 -2.81 -12.48 1.20
CA HIS A 315 -1.66 -12.56 0.30
C HIS A 315 -1.93 -13.58 -0.82
N ARG A 316 -1.82 -13.14 -2.07
CA ARG A 316 -1.93 -14.03 -3.25
C ARG A 316 -0.64 -14.79 -3.56
N SER A 317 0.51 -14.29 -3.11
CA SER A 317 1.82 -14.91 -3.33
C SER A 317 2.29 -15.61 -2.07
N HIS A 318 2.58 -16.89 -2.18
CA HIS A 318 3.22 -17.71 -1.14
C HIS A 318 4.57 -17.11 -0.72
N ASP A 319 5.38 -16.64 -1.68
CA ASP A 319 6.70 -16.06 -1.39
C ASP A 319 6.65 -14.85 -0.47
N ILE A 320 5.59 -14.04 -0.60
CA ILE A 320 5.41 -12.87 0.27
C ILE A 320 5.05 -13.31 1.69
N ALA A 321 4.17 -14.28 1.85
CA ALA A 321 3.78 -14.82 3.15
C ALA A 321 4.93 -15.58 3.81
N LEU A 322 5.66 -16.40 3.06
CA LEU A 322 6.84 -17.14 3.53
C LEU A 322 7.95 -16.22 4.09
N ARG A 323 8.08 -14.98 3.60
CA ARG A 323 9.07 -14.03 4.17
C ARG A 323 8.80 -13.70 5.63
N TYR A 324 7.53 -13.66 6.03
CA TYR A 324 7.16 -13.41 7.42
C TYR A 324 7.38 -14.65 8.28
N ILE A 325 7.06 -15.83 7.77
CA ILE A 325 7.26 -17.11 8.45
C ILE A 325 8.74 -17.42 8.63
N ARG A 326 9.55 -17.37 7.58
CA ARG A 326 11.00 -17.61 7.66
C ARG A 326 11.69 -16.70 8.69
N ARG A 327 11.22 -15.47 8.85
CA ARG A 327 11.76 -14.55 9.85
C ARG A 327 11.34 -14.94 11.28
N ALA A 328 10.16 -15.51 11.45
CA ALA A 328 9.68 -16.03 12.73
C ALA A 328 10.37 -17.35 13.09
N GLU A 329 10.59 -18.21 12.11
CA GLU A 329 11.12 -19.58 12.30
C GLU A 329 12.64 -19.69 12.36
N ILE A 330 13.39 -18.60 12.12
CA ILE A 330 14.86 -18.61 12.09
C ILE A 330 15.48 -19.22 13.37
N TRP A 331 14.75 -19.20 14.48
CA TRP A 331 15.16 -19.74 15.76
C TRP A 331 14.47 -21.05 16.13
N LYS A 332 13.40 -21.46 15.44
CA LYS A 332 12.54 -22.60 15.85
C LYS A 332 13.28 -23.94 15.74
N ASP A 333 13.95 -24.15 14.60
CA ASP A 333 14.66 -25.41 14.30
C ASP A 333 16.15 -25.14 14.06
N ASN A 334 16.72 -24.18 14.81
CA ASN A 334 18.12 -23.81 14.67
C ASN A 334 19.02 -24.87 15.28
N VAL A 335 19.82 -25.54 14.45
CA VAL A 335 20.74 -26.62 14.87
C VAL A 335 21.71 -26.20 15.97
N THR A 336 22.02 -24.91 16.09
CA THR A 336 22.90 -24.41 17.16
C THR A 336 22.27 -24.57 18.54
N LYS A 337 20.93 -24.65 18.64
CA LYS A 337 20.24 -24.97 19.90
C LYS A 337 20.67 -26.33 20.43
N LEU A 338 20.81 -27.33 19.56
CA LEU A 338 21.26 -28.66 19.92
C LEU A 338 22.73 -28.67 20.36
N LEU A 339 23.53 -27.75 19.81
CA LEU A 339 24.98 -27.70 20.07
C LEU A 339 25.32 -26.91 21.35
N PHE A 340 24.57 -25.86 21.65
CA PHE A 340 24.90 -24.89 22.70
C PHE A 340 23.89 -24.85 23.85
N SER A 341 22.77 -25.57 23.77
CA SER A 341 21.89 -25.79 24.91
C SER A 341 22.10 -27.24 25.39
N PRO A 342 22.66 -27.47 26.59
CA PRO A 342 22.80 -28.82 27.09
C PRO A 342 21.40 -29.46 27.23
N PRO A 343 21.24 -30.77 26.97
CA PRO A 343 19.98 -31.47 27.25
C PRO A 343 19.65 -31.27 28.73
N ALA A 344 18.36 -31.05 29.02
CA ALA A 344 17.90 -31.02 30.39
C ALA A 344 18.39 -32.32 31.07
N ILE A 345 19.18 -32.17 32.11
CA ILE A 345 19.57 -33.34 32.94
C ILE A 345 18.32 -33.75 33.67
N ASP A 346 17.74 -34.88 33.27
CA ASP A 346 16.70 -35.53 34.10
C ASP A 346 17.31 -35.79 35.48
N GLU A 347 16.89 -35.06 36.49
CA GLU A 347 17.22 -35.38 37.85
C GLU A 347 16.66 -36.77 38.16
N PRO A 348 17.48 -37.71 38.62
CA PRO A 348 17.00 -39.01 39.00
C PRO A 348 16.03 -38.83 40.16
N HIS A 349 14.80 -39.29 39.95
CA HIS A 349 13.81 -39.41 41.01
C HIS A 349 14.40 -40.28 42.11
N GLY A 350 14.82 -39.67 43.24
CA GLY A 350 15.15 -40.30 44.48
C GLY A 350 13.92 -40.66 45.30
#